data_2414924643b7b8f4ad52668b1b69514e
#
_entry.id   2414924643b7b8f4ad52668b1b69514e
#
_cell.length_a   1.000
_cell.length_b   1.000
_cell.length_c   1.000
_cell.angle_alpha   90.00
_cell.angle_beta   90.00
_cell.angle_gamma   90.00
#
_symmetry.space_group_name_H-M   'P 1'
#
loop_
_entity.id
_entity.type
_entity.pdbx_description
1 polymer ?
#
loop_
_entity_poly.entity_id
_entity_poly.type
_entity_poly.pdbx_seq_one_letter_code
_entity_poly.pdbx_strand_id
1 'polypeptide(L)'
;DDSRVDPNWISNHLKCLDYFNADISSGISISLIGDKVPKNYAFFRRSDQLDTGNVLLKKSIFKEIGLFDRQFEKQRMGDGEFGLRAHTNGFLNISNPFAKRLHLKVGSGGLREVGSWDGFRPKKWLDPRPVPSVLYLYRKYYGSRNAKLELLKTVPASIMPYRFKGHKLCMIIGALLSVILLPLILFQVLKSWRLASEKLSQGPLIDALN
;
A
#
# COMPACT_ATOMS: atom_id res chain seq x y z
N ASP A 1 -10.75 -3.68 -17.54
CA ASP A 1 -10.12 -4.27 -16.38
C ASP A 1 -8.70 -4.72 -16.70
N ASP A 2 -7.78 -4.58 -15.76
CA ASP A 2 -6.35 -4.75 -15.99
C ASP A 2 -5.77 -6.03 -15.33
N SER A 3 -6.62 -7.03 -15.12
CA SER A 3 -6.24 -8.24 -14.38
C SER A 3 -6.67 -9.52 -15.08
N ARG A 4 -5.82 -10.54 -15.02
CA ARG A 4 -6.13 -11.92 -15.42
C ARG A 4 -5.83 -12.87 -14.27
N VAL A 5 -6.68 -13.86 -14.09
CA VAL A 5 -6.55 -14.91 -13.09
C VAL A 5 -6.67 -16.29 -13.75
N ASP A 6 -6.13 -17.32 -13.10
CA ASP A 6 -6.32 -18.69 -13.58
C ASP A 6 -7.71 -19.26 -13.20
N PRO A 7 -8.17 -20.35 -13.85
CA PRO A 7 -9.49 -20.94 -13.57
C PRO A 7 -9.68 -21.38 -12.11
N ASN A 8 -8.59 -21.69 -11.40
CA ASN A 8 -8.62 -22.18 -10.02
C ASN A 8 -8.49 -21.05 -8.99
N TRP A 9 -8.49 -19.79 -9.42
CA TRP A 9 -8.22 -18.65 -8.55
C TRP A 9 -9.17 -18.59 -7.34
N ILE A 10 -10.48 -18.68 -7.55
CA ILE A 10 -11.47 -18.68 -6.47
C ILE A 10 -11.30 -19.91 -5.57
N SER A 11 -11.17 -21.10 -6.15
CA SER A 11 -11.03 -22.35 -5.38
C SER A 11 -9.75 -22.35 -4.53
N ASN A 12 -8.66 -21.76 -5.01
CA ASN A 12 -7.43 -21.60 -4.25
C ASN A 12 -7.60 -20.66 -3.05
N HIS A 13 -8.37 -19.57 -3.19
CA HIS A 13 -8.72 -18.72 -2.07
C HIS A 13 -9.59 -19.44 -1.04
N LEU A 14 -10.65 -20.14 -1.48
CA LEU A 14 -11.56 -20.88 -0.59
C LEU A 14 -10.82 -21.98 0.18
N LYS A 15 -9.99 -22.78 -0.50
CA LYS A 15 -9.15 -23.81 0.16
C LYS A 15 -8.22 -23.19 1.22
N CYS A 16 -7.66 -22.01 0.96
CA CYS A 16 -6.81 -21.32 1.92
C CYS A 16 -7.60 -20.90 3.17
N LEU A 17 -8.77 -20.28 2.98
CA LEU A 17 -9.64 -19.89 4.09
C LEU A 17 -10.03 -21.10 4.95
N ASP A 18 -10.40 -22.18 4.30
CA ASP A 18 -10.86 -23.42 4.94
C ASP A 18 -9.72 -24.13 5.70
N TYR A 19 -8.59 -24.37 5.02
CA TYR A 19 -7.44 -25.07 5.60
C TYR A 19 -6.84 -24.37 6.82
N PHE A 20 -6.73 -23.05 6.80
CA PHE A 20 -6.17 -22.26 7.90
C PHE A 20 -7.22 -21.74 8.87
N ASN A 21 -8.51 -22.02 8.66
CA ASN A 21 -9.61 -21.34 9.34
C ASN A 21 -9.40 -19.82 9.36
N ALA A 22 -9.00 -19.28 8.22
CA ALA A 22 -8.67 -17.87 8.08
C ALA A 22 -9.89 -17.02 7.74
N ASP A 23 -9.77 -15.72 7.95
CA ASP A 23 -10.82 -14.75 7.64
C ASP A 23 -10.56 -14.04 6.32
N ILE A 24 -9.28 -13.94 5.94
CA ILE A 24 -8.79 -13.28 4.72
C ILE A 24 -7.76 -14.17 4.03
N SER A 25 -7.89 -14.36 2.73
CA SER A 25 -6.90 -14.96 1.86
C SER A 25 -6.41 -13.93 0.86
N SER A 26 -5.18 -13.44 1.02
CA SER A 26 -4.54 -12.46 0.16
C SER A 26 -3.66 -13.15 -0.88
N GLY A 27 -4.03 -13.06 -2.15
CA GLY A 27 -3.29 -13.68 -3.24
C GLY A 27 -2.07 -12.86 -3.68
N ILE A 28 -1.35 -13.39 -4.66
CA ILE A 28 -0.13 -12.77 -5.21
C ILE A 28 -0.42 -12.10 -6.54
N SER A 29 0.02 -10.84 -6.67
CA SER A 29 -0.03 -10.10 -7.93
C SER A 29 1.35 -10.09 -8.59
N ILE A 30 1.43 -10.60 -9.82
CA ILE A 30 2.60 -10.51 -10.70
C ILE A 30 2.33 -9.51 -11.81
N SER A 31 3.38 -8.83 -12.31
CA SER A 31 3.22 -7.74 -13.26
C SER A 31 3.43 -8.15 -14.72
N LEU A 32 4.22 -9.20 -14.97
CA LEU A 32 4.48 -9.74 -16.29
C LEU A 32 4.29 -11.26 -16.27
N ILE A 33 3.90 -11.81 -17.42
CA ILE A 33 3.87 -13.27 -17.61
C ILE A 33 5.30 -13.78 -17.49
N GLY A 34 5.51 -14.76 -16.59
CA GLY A 34 6.84 -15.32 -16.33
C GLY A 34 7.62 -14.64 -15.20
N ASP A 35 7.13 -13.54 -14.64
CA ASP A 35 7.73 -12.95 -13.43
C ASP A 35 7.79 -13.99 -12.31
N LYS A 36 8.97 -14.10 -11.69
CA LYS A 36 9.15 -14.96 -10.51
C LYS A 36 8.40 -14.35 -9.33
N VAL A 37 7.62 -15.17 -8.65
CA VAL A 37 7.07 -14.80 -7.36
C VAL A 37 8.23 -14.47 -6.40
N PRO A 38 8.24 -13.31 -5.74
CA PRO A 38 9.27 -12.99 -4.77
C PRO A 38 9.35 -14.08 -3.69
N LYS A 39 10.58 -14.45 -3.26
CA LYS A 39 10.79 -15.56 -2.32
C LYS A 39 9.94 -15.48 -1.06
N ASN A 40 9.74 -14.29 -0.53
CA ASN A 40 8.92 -14.04 0.65
C ASN A 40 7.40 -14.19 0.43
N TYR A 41 6.94 -14.39 -0.81
CA TYR A 41 5.54 -14.66 -1.16
C TYR A 41 5.33 -16.06 -1.75
N ALA A 42 6.36 -16.90 -1.77
CA ALA A 42 6.30 -18.23 -2.35
C ALA A 42 5.73 -19.31 -1.39
N PHE A 43 5.32 -18.92 -0.19
CA PHE A 43 4.75 -19.80 0.83
C PHE A 43 3.63 -19.12 1.60
N PHE A 44 2.79 -19.90 2.25
CA PHE A 44 1.76 -19.37 3.14
C PHE A 44 2.37 -18.69 4.36
N ARG A 45 1.87 -17.51 4.69
CA ARG A 45 2.27 -16.79 5.91
C ARG A 45 1.16 -15.88 6.41
N ARG A 46 1.17 -15.55 7.69
CA ARG A 46 0.34 -14.46 8.21
C ARG A 46 0.74 -13.13 7.59
N SER A 47 -0.24 -12.31 7.27
CA SER A 47 -0.05 -10.98 6.69
C SER A 47 -0.94 -9.95 7.38
N ASP A 48 -0.42 -8.75 7.53
CA ASP A 48 -1.16 -7.55 7.92
C ASP A 48 -1.54 -6.68 6.70
N GLN A 49 -1.19 -7.16 5.51
CA GLN A 49 -1.41 -6.46 4.24
C GLN A 49 -2.29 -7.29 3.32
N LEU A 50 -3.07 -6.60 2.51
CA LEU A 50 -3.82 -7.19 1.40
C LEU A 50 -3.72 -6.32 0.15
N ASP A 51 -4.03 -6.90 -1.01
CA ASP A 51 -4.23 -6.20 -2.27
C ASP A 51 -5.70 -6.40 -2.66
N THR A 52 -6.48 -5.33 -2.65
CA THR A 52 -7.92 -5.38 -2.97
C THR A 52 -8.22 -5.96 -4.35
N GLY A 53 -7.25 -5.94 -5.25
CA GLY A 53 -7.37 -6.58 -6.56
C GLY A 53 -7.16 -8.10 -6.54
N ASN A 54 -6.69 -8.68 -5.41
CA ASN A 54 -6.43 -10.12 -5.29
C ASN A 54 -6.63 -10.63 -3.86
N VAL A 55 -7.85 -10.57 -3.39
CA VAL A 55 -8.22 -10.99 -2.04
C VAL A 55 -9.60 -11.63 -2.02
N LEU A 56 -9.76 -12.63 -1.17
CA LEU A 56 -11.06 -13.15 -0.75
C LEU A 56 -11.16 -13.04 0.76
N LEU A 57 -12.27 -12.48 1.26
CA LEU A 57 -12.47 -12.24 2.68
C LEU A 57 -13.93 -12.49 3.10
N LYS A 58 -14.14 -12.79 4.38
CA LYS A 58 -15.48 -12.96 4.95
C LYS A 58 -16.22 -11.62 5.02
N LYS A 59 -17.47 -11.59 4.60
CA LYS A 59 -18.32 -10.38 4.66
C LYS A 59 -18.50 -9.85 6.09
N SER A 60 -18.44 -10.71 7.10
CA SER A 60 -18.54 -10.35 8.51
C SER A 60 -17.48 -9.33 8.93
N ILE A 61 -16.29 -9.34 8.32
CA ILE A 61 -15.22 -8.38 8.60
C ILE A 61 -15.72 -6.94 8.38
N PHE A 62 -16.40 -6.68 7.26
CA PHE A 62 -16.96 -5.36 6.99
C PHE A 62 -18.03 -4.93 8.00
N LYS A 63 -18.79 -5.89 8.56
CA LYS A 63 -19.78 -5.60 9.60
C LYS A 63 -19.13 -5.22 10.92
N GLU A 64 -17.97 -5.82 11.23
CA GLU A 64 -17.28 -5.62 12.50
C GLU A 64 -16.37 -4.37 12.50
N ILE A 65 -15.60 -4.17 11.42
CA ILE A 65 -14.62 -3.07 11.36
C ILE A 65 -14.97 -1.97 10.36
N GLY A 66 -16.12 -2.05 9.70
CA GLY A 66 -16.57 -1.08 8.69
C GLY A 66 -15.90 -1.23 7.33
N LEU A 67 -16.27 -0.37 6.41
CA LEU A 67 -15.76 -0.32 5.03
C LEU A 67 -14.36 0.32 4.98
N PHE A 68 -13.88 0.59 3.78
CA PHE A 68 -12.59 1.29 3.59
C PHE A 68 -12.65 2.73 4.10
N ASP A 69 -11.58 3.17 4.75
CA ASP A 69 -11.44 4.54 5.24
C ASP A 69 -11.31 5.51 4.05
N ARG A 70 -12.30 6.38 3.83
CA ARG A 70 -12.33 7.36 2.74
C ARG A 70 -11.24 8.42 2.83
N GLN A 71 -10.50 8.51 3.93
CA GLN A 71 -9.28 9.32 4.02
C GLN A 71 -8.20 8.90 2.99
N PHE A 72 -8.30 7.68 2.45
CA PHE A 72 -7.39 7.15 1.42
C PHE A 72 -7.93 7.30 -0.02
N GLU A 73 -9.13 7.83 -0.19
CA GLU A 73 -9.76 7.99 -1.50
C GLU A 73 -8.88 8.80 -2.45
N LYS A 74 -8.76 8.32 -3.71
CA LYS A 74 -7.93 8.91 -4.78
C LYS A 74 -6.42 9.02 -4.45
N GLN A 75 -5.97 8.38 -3.38
CA GLN A 75 -4.57 8.35 -2.93
C GLN A 75 -4.06 6.91 -2.84
N ARG A 76 -3.22 6.63 -1.87
CA ARG A 76 -2.52 5.34 -1.69
C ARG A 76 -2.78 4.76 -0.31
N MET A 77 -2.49 3.47 -0.14
CA MET A 77 -2.48 2.74 1.13
C MET A 77 -3.86 2.43 1.74
N GLY A 78 -4.96 2.59 1.01
CA GLY A 78 -6.29 2.23 1.51
C GLY A 78 -6.44 0.72 1.77
N ASP A 79 -5.89 -0.08 0.87
CA ASP A 79 -5.81 -1.54 1.01
C ASP A 79 -4.88 -1.96 2.17
N GLY A 80 -3.73 -1.30 2.29
CA GLY A 80 -2.82 -1.52 3.41
C GLY A 80 -3.42 -1.13 4.76
N GLU A 81 -4.18 -0.02 4.81
CA GLU A 81 -4.89 0.38 6.04
C GLU A 81 -5.95 -0.64 6.43
N PHE A 82 -6.76 -1.08 5.47
CA PHE A 82 -7.81 -2.05 5.75
C PHE A 82 -7.21 -3.38 6.25
N GLY A 83 -6.14 -3.86 5.61
CA GLY A 83 -5.44 -5.07 6.06
C GLY A 83 -4.87 -4.94 7.47
N LEU A 84 -4.23 -3.82 7.78
CA LEU A 84 -3.68 -3.55 9.12
C LEU A 84 -4.78 -3.42 10.16
N ARG A 85 -5.90 -2.75 9.84
CA ARG A 85 -7.07 -2.62 10.71
C ARG A 85 -7.72 -3.98 10.98
N ALA A 86 -7.88 -4.83 9.97
CA ALA A 86 -8.35 -6.20 10.15
C ALA A 86 -7.42 -7.00 11.07
N HIS A 87 -6.10 -6.92 10.83
CA HIS A 87 -5.11 -7.60 11.64
C HIS A 87 -5.12 -7.15 13.11
N THR A 88 -5.22 -5.85 13.37
CA THR A 88 -5.27 -5.30 14.75
C THR A 88 -6.57 -5.63 15.47
N ASN A 89 -7.65 -5.97 14.74
CA ASN A 89 -8.91 -6.47 15.30
C ASN A 89 -8.95 -8.00 15.40
N GLY A 90 -7.84 -8.69 15.20
CA GLY A 90 -7.71 -10.13 15.43
C GLY A 90 -8.07 -11.03 14.25
N PHE A 91 -8.43 -10.49 13.07
CA PHE A 91 -8.72 -11.28 11.88
C PHE A 91 -7.46 -11.91 11.30
N LEU A 92 -7.55 -13.20 10.99
CA LEU A 92 -6.45 -13.96 10.42
C LEU A 92 -6.39 -13.77 8.90
N ASN A 93 -5.37 -13.05 8.43
CA ASN A 93 -5.06 -12.91 7.02
C ASN A 93 -3.88 -13.81 6.63
N ILE A 94 -4.07 -14.65 5.60
CA ILE A 94 -3.05 -15.54 5.06
C ILE A 94 -2.67 -15.11 3.64
N SER A 95 -1.38 -14.82 3.44
CA SER A 95 -0.79 -14.66 2.12
C SER A 95 -0.79 -16.01 1.39
N ASN A 96 -1.47 -16.09 0.26
CA ASN A 96 -1.74 -17.31 -0.48
C ASN A 96 -0.94 -17.37 -1.80
N PRO A 97 0.12 -18.21 -1.89
CA PRO A 97 0.96 -18.30 -3.07
C PRO A 97 0.26 -18.93 -4.29
N PHE A 98 -0.86 -19.62 -4.11
CA PHE A 98 -1.58 -20.31 -5.17
C PHE A 98 -2.68 -19.47 -5.82
N ALA A 99 -3.15 -18.40 -5.17
CA ALA A 99 -4.09 -17.46 -5.75
C ALA A 99 -3.35 -16.35 -6.50
N LYS A 100 -2.94 -16.63 -7.74
CA LYS A 100 -2.14 -15.70 -8.56
C LYS A 100 -3.01 -14.84 -9.45
N ARG A 101 -2.66 -13.54 -9.52
CA ARG A 101 -3.23 -12.57 -10.45
C ARG A 101 -2.13 -11.97 -11.31
N LEU A 102 -2.33 -11.94 -12.61
CA LEU A 102 -1.52 -11.13 -13.52
C LEU A 102 -2.13 -9.73 -13.60
N HIS A 103 -1.39 -8.73 -13.13
CA HIS A 103 -1.78 -7.33 -13.19
C HIS A 103 -1.16 -6.67 -14.42
N LEU A 104 -1.95 -6.39 -15.44
CA LEU A 104 -1.49 -5.93 -16.76
C LEU A 104 -0.94 -4.49 -16.75
N LYS A 105 -1.23 -3.71 -15.70
CA LYS A 105 -0.76 -2.32 -15.52
C LYS A 105 -1.01 -1.45 -16.73
N VAL A 106 -2.26 -1.33 -17.16
CA VAL A 106 -2.64 -0.44 -18.25
C VAL A 106 -2.17 1.00 -17.98
N GLY A 107 -1.63 1.65 -19.01
CA GLY A 107 -1.00 2.97 -18.89
C GLY A 107 -1.97 4.13 -18.70
N SER A 108 -3.27 3.94 -18.95
CA SER A 108 -4.31 4.96 -18.84
C SER A 108 -5.43 4.51 -17.89
N GLY A 109 -6.05 5.47 -17.24
CA GLY A 109 -7.09 5.23 -16.24
C GLY A 109 -6.54 5.12 -14.82
N GLY A 110 -7.45 4.93 -13.88
CA GLY A 110 -7.15 4.82 -12.45
C GLY A 110 -7.71 5.96 -11.63
N LEU A 111 -8.06 5.63 -10.39
CA LEU A 111 -8.79 6.53 -9.47
C LEU A 111 -7.85 7.46 -8.67
N ARG A 112 -6.54 7.46 -8.97
CA ARG A 112 -5.56 8.18 -8.16
C ARG A 112 -5.29 9.56 -8.72
N GLU A 113 -5.63 10.57 -7.95
CA GLU A 113 -5.36 11.96 -8.27
C GLU A 113 -4.01 12.45 -7.72
N VAL A 114 -3.62 11.95 -6.53
CA VAL A 114 -2.43 12.40 -5.82
C VAL A 114 -1.35 11.31 -5.78
N GLY A 115 -0.12 11.68 -6.10
CA GLY A 115 1.06 10.83 -6.00
C GLY A 115 1.28 9.89 -7.18
N SER A 116 2.46 9.29 -7.22
CA SER A 116 2.80 8.20 -8.14
C SER A 116 2.24 6.88 -7.61
N TRP A 117 2.42 5.79 -8.38
CA TRP A 117 1.90 4.51 -7.94
C TRP A 117 2.59 3.95 -6.67
N ASP A 118 3.77 4.37 -6.30
CA ASP A 118 4.49 3.93 -5.10
C ASP A 118 4.22 4.78 -3.84
N GLY A 119 3.48 5.88 -3.98
CA GLY A 119 3.10 6.76 -2.86
C GLY A 119 4.22 7.63 -2.29
N PHE A 120 5.49 7.37 -2.61
CA PHE A 120 6.64 8.15 -2.09
C PHE A 120 7.18 9.16 -3.10
N ARG A 121 6.79 9.06 -4.36
CA ARG A 121 7.21 9.93 -5.46
C ARG A 121 6.07 10.80 -5.94
N PRO A 122 6.21 12.13 -5.90
CA PRO A 122 5.19 13.03 -6.41
C PRO A 122 5.09 12.93 -7.94
N LYS A 123 3.92 13.27 -8.49
CA LYS A 123 3.74 13.43 -9.94
C LYS A 123 4.32 14.74 -10.45
N LYS A 124 4.16 15.80 -9.65
CA LYS A 124 4.61 17.17 -9.97
C LYS A 124 5.61 17.65 -8.92
N TRP A 125 6.45 18.60 -9.29
CA TRP A 125 7.51 19.13 -8.43
C TRP A 125 7.01 19.72 -7.09
N LEU A 126 5.82 20.31 -7.07
CA LEU A 126 5.24 20.91 -5.87
C LEU A 126 4.20 20.00 -5.17
N ASP A 127 4.05 18.75 -5.61
CA ASP A 127 3.18 17.79 -4.94
C ASP A 127 3.79 17.32 -3.62
N PRO A 128 2.95 16.91 -2.66
CA PRO A 128 3.42 16.42 -1.36
C PRO A 128 4.25 15.14 -1.50
N ARG A 129 5.29 15.01 -0.67
CA ARG A 129 6.18 13.84 -0.58
C ARG A 129 6.35 13.41 0.88
N PRO A 130 5.99 12.20 1.25
CA PRO A 130 5.18 11.23 0.47
C PRO A 130 3.75 11.72 0.26
N VAL A 131 2.91 10.93 -0.39
CA VAL A 131 1.47 11.22 -0.47
C VAL A 131 0.89 11.34 0.95
N PRO A 132 -0.02 12.30 1.23
CA PRO A 132 -0.52 12.54 2.58
C PRO A 132 -1.13 11.32 3.26
N SER A 133 -1.80 10.45 2.51
CA SER A 133 -2.37 9.20 3.03
C SER A 133 -1.32 8.23 3.59
N VAL A 134 -0.10 8.23 3.05
CA VAL A 134 1.02 7.45 3.60
C VAL A 134 1.39 7.96 5.00
N LEU A 135 1.54 9.27 5.17
CA LEU A 135 1.82 9.85 6.50
C LEU A 135 0.65 9.73 7.46
N TYR A 136 -0.60 9.83 6.97
CA TYR A 136 -1.79 9.58 7.76
C TYR A 136 -1.75 8.16 8.34
N LEU A 137 -1.51 7.13 7.51
CA LEU A 137 -1.38 5.74 7.95
C LEU A 137 -0.26 5.58 8.97
N TYR A 138 0.95 6.05 8.66
CA TYR A 138 2.09 5.89 9.57
C TYR A 138 1.86 6.57 10.91
N ARG A 139 1.30 7.78 10.92
CA ARG A 139 1.04 8.52 12.16
C ARG A 139 -0.11 7.92 12.97
N LYS A 140 -1.15 7.40 12.29
CA LYS A 140 -2.30 6.75 12.91
C LYS A 140 -1.90 5.48 13.66
N TYR A 141 -1.08 4.63 13.05
CA TYR A 141 -0.75 3.31 13.60
C TYR A 141 0.58 3.24 14.34
N TYR A 142 1.57 4.02 13.96
CA TYR A 142 2.92 3.95 14.51
C TYR A 142 3.35 5.23 15.24
N GLY A 143 2.53 6.26 15.22
CA GLY A 143 2.80 7.53 15.88
C GLY A 143 3.74 8.46 15.13
N SER A 144 3.72 9.75 15.50
CA SER A 144 4.46 10.81 14.80
C SER A 144 5.98 10.66 14.87
N ARG A 145 6.53 10.06 15.94
CA ARG A 145 7.98 9.83 16.08
C ARG A 145 8.47 8.84 15.02
N ASN A 146 7.80 7.69 14.91
CA ASN A 146 8.18 6.67 13.93
C ASN A 146 7.94 7.14 12.48
N ALA A 147 6.87 7.91 12.24
CA ALA A 147 6.63 8.52 10.95
C ALA A 147 7.77 9.47 10.54
N LYS A 148 8.33 10.29 11.45
CA LYS A 148 9.49 11.14 11.18
C LYS A 148 10.75 10.33 10.86
N LEU A 149 11.02 9.27 11.62
CA LEU A 149 12.15 8.38 11.36
C LEU A 149 12.03 7.69 9.99
N GLU A 150 10.83 7.29 9.61
CA GLU A 150 10.58 6.68 8.31
C GLU A 150 10.75 7.68 7.16
N LEU A 151 10.38 8.96 7.34
CA LEU A 151 10.67 10.01 6.37
C LEU A 151 12.18 10.17 6.12
N LEU A 152 12.99 10.14 7.16
CA LEU A 152 14.46 10.25 7.03
C LEU A 152 15.06 9.11 6.19
N LYS A 153 14.48 7.92 6.24
CA LYS A 153 14.92 6.76 5.45
C LYS A 153 14.38 6.81 4.01
N THR A 154 13.10 7.12 3.86
CA THR A 154 12.39 6.92 2.60
C THR A 154 12.47 8.10 1.66
N VAL A 155 12.52 9.33 2.18
CA VAL A 155 12.52 10.55 1.35
C VAL A 155 13.80 10.66 0.50
N PRO A 156 15.04 10.51 1.03
CA PRO A 156 16.24 10.51 0.21
C PRO A 156 16.20 9.42 -0.88
N ALA A 157 15.76 8.23 -0.52
CA ALA A 157 15.63 7.10 -1.45
C ALA A 157 14.57 7.36 -2.55
N SER A 158 13.60 8.23 -2.31
CA SER A 158 12.52 8.54 -3.26
C SER A 158 12.90 9.62 -4.29
N ILE A 159 14.09 10.22 -4.21
CA ILE A 159 14.56 11.19 -5.21
C ILE A 159 14.81 10.52 -6.55
N MET A 160 15.42 9.33 -6.53
CA MET A 160 15.64 8.57 -7.76
C MET A 160 14.34 7.95 -8.28
N PRO A 161 14.13 7.91 -9.61
CA PRO A 161 13.01 7.21 -10.22
C PRO A 161 12.95 5.74 -9.77
N TYR A 162 11.72 5.20 -9.64
CA TYR A 162 11.49 3.84 -9.13
C TYR A 162 12.27 2.75 -9.88
N ARG A 163 12.46 2.91 -11.20
CA ARG A 163 13.23 1.98 -12.05
C ARG A 163 14.66 1.73 -11.57
N PHE A 164 15.25 2.68 -10.82
CA PHE A 164 16.63 2.58 -10.29
C PHE A 164 16.69 2.11 -8.84
N LYS A 165 15.57 1.75 -8.22
CA LYS A 165 15.50 1.34 -6.81
C LYS A 165 16.43 0.15 -6.46
N GLY A 166 16.73 -0.73 -7.42
CA GLY A 166 17.64 -1.87 -7.25
C GLY A 166 19.14 -1.54 -7.41
N HIS A 167 19.48 -0.36 -7.90
CA HIS A 167 20.86 0.02 -8.21
C HIS A 167 21.47 0.86 -7.08
N LYS A 168 22.38 0.25 -6.30
CA LYS A 168 23.01 0.88 -5.12
C LYS A 168 23.64 2.24 -5.44
N LEU A 169 24.40 2.34 -6.55
CA LEU A 169 25.03 3.60 -6.97
C LEU A 169 24.00 4.69 -7.24
N CYS A 170 22.93 4.37 -7.97
CA CYS A 170 21.85 5.33 -8.23
C CYS A 170 21.17 5.80 -6.93
N MET A 171 21.02 4.90 -5.95
CA MET A 171 20.45 5.26 -4.65
C MET A 171 21.37 6.21 -3.87
N ILE A 172 22.68 6.02 -3.92
CA ILE A 172 23.68 6.95 -3.33
C ILE A 172 23.61 8.31 -4.02
N ILE A 173 23.58 8.35 -5.34
CA ILE A 173 23.41 9.59 -6.11
C ILE A 173 22.10 10.28 -5.72
N GLY A 174 21.01 9.55 -5.58
CA GLY A 174 19.72 10.09 -5.12
C GLY A 174 19.80 10.71 -3.73
N ALA A 175 20.52 10.08 -2.81
CA ALA A 175 20.75 10.60 -1.47
C ALA A 175 21.56 11.89 -1.49
N LEU A 176 22.62 11.97 -2.31
CA LEU A 176 23.41 13.19 -2.49
C LEU A 176 22.58 14.32 -3.12
N LEU A 177 21.80 14.02 -4.16
CA LEU A 177 20.88 14.97 -4.78
C LEU A 177 19.82 15.48 -3.79
N SER A 178 19.43 14.68 -2.80
CA SER A 178 18.48 15.11 -1.78
C SER A 178 18.99 16.26 -0.93
N VAL A 179 20.31 16.40 -0.77
CA VAL A 179 20.94 17.55 -0.07
C VAL A 179 20.80 18.81 -0.91
N ILE A 180 21.07 18.74 -2.21
CA ILE A 180 20.95 19.86 -3.14
C ILE A 180 19.48 20.32 -3.26
N LEU A 181 18.56 19.36 -3.31
CA LEU A 181 17.13 19.61 -3.43
C LEU A 181 16.42 19.81 -2.07
N LEU A 182 17.19 19.96 -0.98
CA LEU A 182 16.66 20.04 0.38
C LEU A 182 15.53 21.07 0.56
N PRO A 183 15.61 22.32 0.05
CA PRO A 183 14.52 23.28 0.18
C PRO A 183 13.20 22.78 -0.43
N LEU A 184 13.26 22.21 -1.63
CA LEU A 184 12.10 21.64 -2.31
C LEU A 184 11.54 20.44 -1.54
N ILE A 185 12.41 19.54 -1.08
CA ILE A 185 12.04 18.35 -0.31
C ILE A 185 11.36 18.76 1.00
N LEU A 186 11.92 19.72 1.73
CA LEU A 186 11.32 20.24 2.96
C LEU A 186 9.91 20.80 2.69
N PHE A 187 9.75 21.60 1.65
CA PHE A 187 8.44 22.10 1.24
C PHE A 187 7.45 20.96 0.97
N GLN A 188 7.85 19.97 0.17
CA GLN A 188 7.02 18.81 -0.15
C GLN A 188 6.63 17.99 1.10
N VAL A 189 7.59 17.77 2.01
CA VAL A 189 7.38 17.01 3.25
C VAL A 189 6.48 17.79 4.21
N LEU A 190 6.69 19.08 4.41
CA LEU A 190 5.86 19.94 5.25
C LEU A 190 4.42 20.00 4.72
N LYS A 191 4.26 20.14 3.41
CA LYS A 191 2.95 20.07 2.76
C LYS A 191 2.24 18.73 3.02
N SER A 192 2.96 17.62 2.86
CA SER A 192 2.43 16.28 3.14
C SER A 192 2.07 16.11 4.62
N TRP A 193 2.93 16.58 5.52
CA TRP A 193 2.71 16.50 6.96
C TRP A 193 1.47 17.28 7.40
N ARG A 194 1.29 18.51 6.87
CA ARG A 194 0.11 19.34 7.12
C ARG A 194 -1.17 18.64 6.67
N LEU A 195 -1.22 18.19 5.42
CA LEU A 195 -2.39 17.50 4.86
C LEU A 195 -2.69 16.19 5.62
N ALA A 196 -1.68 15.46 6.07
CA ALA A 196 -1.86 14.29 6.93
C ALA A 196 -2.37 14.68 8.33
N SER A 197 -1.98 15.85 8.86
CA SER A 197 -2.51 16.35 10.14
C SER A 197 -3.99 16.71 10.03
N GLU A 198 -4.41 17.30 8.93
CA GLU A 198 -5.82 17.59 8.64
C GLU A 198 -6.64 16.28 8.60
N LYS A 199 -6.13 15.22 7.95
CA LYS A 199 -6.76 13.89 7.97
C LYS A 199 -6.85 13.28 9.38
N LEU A 200 -5.80 13.41 10.18
CA LEU A 200 -5.79 12.94 11.56
C LEU A 200 -6.80 13.69 12.45
N SER A 201 -6.93 15.01 12.27
CA SER A 201 -7.90 15.81 13.04
C SER A 201 -9.35 15.51 12.68
N GLN A 202 -9.62 15.16 11.43
CA GLN A 202 -10.94 14.70 10.98
C GLN A 202 -11.26 13.28 11.49
N GLY A 203 -10.22 12.49 11.78
CA GLY A 203 -10.37 11.09 12.12
C GLY A 203 -10.65 10.18 10.93
N PRO A 204 -10.86 8.88 11.16
CA PRO A 204 -11.21 7.93 10.11
C PRO A 204 -12.63 8.19 9.57
N LEU A 205 -12.80 8.12 8.26
CA LEU A 205 -14.08 8.24 7.57
C LEU A 205 -14.52 6.85 7.09
N ILE A 206 -14.96 6.03 8.03
CA ILE A 206 -15.32 4.61 7.82
C ILE A 206 -16.83 4.46 7.94
N ASP A 207 -17.46 4.08 6.84
CA ASP A 207 -18.89 3.79 6.82
C ASP A 207 -19.14 2.35 7.33
N ALA A 208 -20.21 2.14 8.08
CA ALA A 208 -20.65 0.81 8.49
C ALA A 208 -21.29 0.05 7.30
N LEU A 209 -21.15 -1.28 7.29
CA LEU A 209 -21.90 -2.14 6.40
C LEU A 209 -23.20 -2.57 7.12
N ASN A 210 -24.32 -2.01 6.68
CA ASN A 210 -25.64 -2.39 7.15
C ASN A 210 -26.11 -3.75 6.59
#